data_3561f51412c7082288cb4d91c6c3360e
#
_entry.id   3561f51412c7082288cb4d91c6c3360e
#
_cell.length_a   1.000
_cell.length_b   1.000
_cell.length_c   1.000
_cell.angle_alpha   90.00
_cell.angle_beta   90.00
_cell.angle_gamma   90.00
#
_symmetry.space_group_name_H-M   'P 1'
#
loop_
_entity.id
_entity.type
_entity.pdbx_description
1 polymer ?
#
loop_
_entity_poly.entity_id
_entity_poly.type
_entity_poly.pdbx_seq_one_letter_code
_entity_poly.pdbx_strand_id
1 'polypeptide(L)'
;MKTDNMIETKRHFPILLALALTLGVFAAGSEELVISPLLPDLAQTFHSSIDVLALSISMYGIMILVGAPLLVPIGDKYSRELCLMIGLSLFIIGTVICAAAQDLYTFFLGRALSGLAAGAFVPTAYAVVGDRVPYQYRGKVMGLIVSSWSLALIFGVPLGAFIGGSLNWRWTFWIFAFIGLLVLALVLYEARGSASGKAGQENGEQPAGTFLQALRVPRVPVYITITFCNMTGFYGMYSYLGTYLQQVFSGGNTVAGLFIMIYGIGFSMSVFSGKAADRFGKMRSLVIAMAVLSILLACLPYAPKSLPLLCIGLLIWGVMQSLTVTLLSTILSDCSHHHRGKIMAFYSLASNLAVTLGSAVMGPVYIRYGYSFVGLICAAITLCGFVLSVYGYKQYSTHDQHMEETLHQ
;
A
#
# COMPACT_ATOMS: atom_id res chain seq x y z
N MET A 1 -55.98 12.40 3.40
CA MET A 1 -55.32 11.51 4.36
C MET A 1 -54.77 10.32 3.56
N LYS A 2 -53.57 10.46 3.00
CA LYS A 2 -52.82 9.40 2.33
C LYS A 2 -51.62 9.12 3.23
N THR A 3 -51.71 8.00 3.95
CA THR A 3 -50.60 7.45 4.71
C THR A 3 -49.59 6.90 3.72
N ASP A 4 -48.54 7.64 3.47
CA ASP A 4 -47.35 7.13 2.80
C ASP A 4 -46.68 6.07 3.68
N ASN A 5 -46.90 4.82 3.34
CA ASN A 5 -46.13 3.69 3.82
C ASN A 5 -44.73 3.81 3.23
N MET A 6 -43.86 4.57 3.90
CA MET A 6 -42.42 4.45 3.71
C MET A 6 -42.01 3.09 4.27
N ILE A 7 -41.95 2.09 3.41
CA ILE A 7 -41.27 0.84 3.70
C ILE A 7 -39.77 1.21 3.77
N GLU A 8 -39.30 1.54 4.95
CA GLU A 8 -37.85 1.52 5.27
C GLU A 8 -37.37 0.08 5.08
N THR A 9 -36.95 -0.23 3.87
CA THR A 9 -36.12 -1.41 3.63
C THR A 9 -34.88 -1.23 4.50
N LYS A 10 -34.84 -1.90 5.65
CA LYS A 10 -33.62 -2.08 6.46
C LYS A 10 -32.54 -2.60 5.52
N ARG A 11 -31.72 -1.71 4.94
CA ARG A 11 -30.57 -2.09 4.15
C ARG A 11 -29.60 -2.79 5.11
N HIS A 12 -29.59 -4.11 5.05
CA HIS A 12 -28.66 -4.92 5.82
C HIS A 12 -27.22 -4.52 5.49
N PHE A 13 -26.35 -4.62 6.50
CA PHE A 13 -24.91 -4.42 6.31
C PHE A 13 -24.40 -5.41 5.24
N PRO A 14 -23.76 -4.99 4.15
CA PRO A 14 -23.31 -5.88 3.08
C PRO A 14 -22.04 -6.62 3.50
N ILE A 15 -22.19 -7.59 4.41
CA ILE A 15 -21.09 -8.35 5.03
C ILE A 15 -20.26 -9.06 3.96
N LEU A 16 -20.91 -9.74 3.02
CA LEU A 16 -20.22 -10.52 2.00
C LEU A 16 -19.40 -9.63 1.08
N LEU A 17 -19.93 -8.49 0.64
CA LEU A 17 -19.18 -7.53 -0.16
C LEU A 17 -17.99 -6.97 0.62
N ALA A 18 -18.19 -6.58 1.88
CA ALA A 18 -17.11 -6.07 2.73
C ALA A 18 -16.00 -7.11 2.92
N LEU A 19 -16.36 -8.38 3.16
CA LEU A 19 -15.40 -9.48 3.26
C LEU A 19 -14.68 -9.74 1.94
N ALA A 20 -15.41 -9.76 0.82
CA ALA A 20 -14.81 -9.97 -0.49
C ALA A 20 -13.77 -8.88 -0.83
N LEU A 21 -14.12 -7.61 -0.63
CA LEU A 21 -13.20 -6.50 -0.88
C LEU A 21 -11.98 -6.52 0.06
N THR A 22 -12.20 -6.85 1.34
CA THR A 22 -11.14 -6.98 2.34
C THR A 22 -10.16 -8.11 1.98
N LEU A 23 -10.68 -9.30 1.64
CA LEU A 23 -9.87 -10.44 1.21
C LEU A 23 -9.13 -10.17 -0.10
N GLY A 24 -9.75 -9.45 -1.03
CA GLY A 24 -9.11 -9.08 -2.30
C GLY A 24 -7.93 -8.12 -2.10
N VAL A 25 -8.11 -7.08 -1.28
CA VAL A 25 -7.02 -6.14 -0.95
C VAL A 25 -5.94 -6.84 -0.11
N PHE A 26 -6.32 -7.74 0.81
CA PHE A 26 -5.39 -8.58 1.54
C PHE A 26 -4.54 -9.45 0.61
N ALA A 27 -5.16 -10.12 -0.37
CA ALA A 27 -4.43 -10.97 -1.32
C ALA A 27 -3.46 -10.15 -2.18
N ALA A 28 -3.90 -9.00 -2.71
CA ALA A 28 -3.07 -8.12 -3.52
C ALA A 28 -1.87 -7.56 -2.72
N GLY A 29 -2.10 -7.07 -1.50
CA GLY A 29 -1.03 -6.57 -0.63
C GLY A 29 -0.08 -7.68 -0.18
N SER A 30 -0.59 -8.89 0.08
CA SER A 30 0.24 -10.04 0.45
C SER A 30 1.14 -10.48 -0.71
N GLU A 31 0.60 -10.55 -1.93
CA GLU A 31 1.35 -10.90 -3.13
C GLU A 31 2.42 -9.86 -3.47
N GLU A 32 2.13 -8.57 -3.27
CA GLU A 32 3.11 -7.50 -3.46
C GLU A 32 4.30 -7.67 -2.53
N LEU A 33 4.03 -7.89 -1.24
CA LEU A 33 5.03 -7.82 -0.18
C LEU A 33 5.78 -9.14 0.07
N VAL A 34 5.21 -10.30 -0.28
CA VAL A 34 5.80 -11.62 -0.03
C VAL A 34 7.06 -11.90 -0.83
N ILE A 35 7.30 -11.15 -1.89
CA ILE A 35 8.50 -11.32 -2.72
C ILE A 35 9.78 -11.16 -1.90
N SER A 36 9.81 -10.21 -0.94
CA SER A 36 11.00 -9.93 -0.12
C SER A 36 11.58 -11.18 0.56
N PRO A 37 10.82 -11.99 1.32
CA PRO A 37 11.33 -13.23 1.90
C PRO A 37 11.53 -14.37 0.87
N LEU A 38 10.91 -14.33 -0.31
CA LEU A 38 11.05 -15.37 -1.32
C LEU A 38 12.18 -15.11 -2.32
N LEU A 39 12.80 -13.93 -2.32
CA LEU A 39 13.85 -13.54 -3.29
C LEU A 39 14.98 -14.58 -3.42
N PRO A 40 15.54 -15.14 -2.34
CA PRO A 40 16.61 -16.13 -2.46
C PRO A 40 16.17 -17.41 -3.20
N ASP A 41 14.98 -17.92 -2.91
CA ASP A 41 14.45 -19.13 -3.55
C ASP A 41 14.14 -18.89 -5.03
N LEU A 42 13.59 -17.71 -5.35
CA LEU A 42 13.35 -17.27 -6.71
C LEU A 42 14.66 -17.15 -7.48
N ALA A 43 15.69 -16.52 -6.88
CA ALA A 43 17.01 -16.36 -7.47
C ALA A 43 17.66 -17.73 -7.76
N GLN A 44 17.55 -18.66 -6.83
CA GLN A 44 18.05 -20.04 -7.02
C GLN A 44 17.27 -20.77 -8.13
N THR A 45 15.94 -20.66 -8.13
CA THR A 45 15.08 -21.36 -9.10
C THR A 45 15.32 -20.90 -10.53
N PHE A 46 15.46 -19.57 -10.74
CA PHE A 46 15.63 -19.00 -12.07
C PHE A 46 17.10 -18.80 -12.45
N HIS A 47 18.05 -19.29 -11.64
CA HIS A 47 19.50 -19.14 -11.84
C HIS A 47 19.90 -17.68 -12.14
N SER A 48 19.30 -16.74 -11.39
CA SER A 48 19.47 -15.30 -11.57
C SER A 48 19.90 -14.62 -10.28
N SER A 49 20.37 -13.38 -10.35
CA SER A 49 20.77 -12.62 -9.18
C SER A 49 19.58 -12.02 -8.43
N ILE A 50 19.76 -11.75 -7.14
CA ILE A 50 18.71 -11.21 -6.25
C ILE A 50 18.24 -9.83 -6.73
N ASP A 51 19.14 -8.99 -7.22
CA ASP A 51 18.83 -7.65 -7.74
C ASP A 51 17.94 -7.72 -8.99
N VAL A 52 18.20 -8.66 -9.90
CA VAL A 52 17.34 -8.92 -11.06
C VAL A 52 15.97 -9.37 -10.62
N LEU A 53 15.87 -10.35 -9.67
CA LEU A 53 14.57 -10.80 -9.16
C LEU A 53 13.81 -9.70 -8.42
N ALA A 54 14.51 -8.80 -7.72
CA ALA A 54 13.88 -7.66 -7.06
C ALA A 54 13.23 -6.67 -8.04
N LEU A 55 13.66 -6.64 -9.33
CA LEU A 55 12.97 -5.89 -10.38
C LEU A 55 11.53 -6.39 -10.61
N SER A 56 11.18 -7.59 -10.16
CA SER A 56 9.79 -8.07 -10.19
C SER A 56 8.86 -7.26 -9.26
N ILE A 57 9.40 -6.70 -8.17
CA ILE A 57 8.69 -5.75 -7.29
C ILE A 57 8.50 -4.43 -8.05
N SER A 58 9.54 -3.96 -8.72
CA SER A 58 9.49 -2.75 -9.55
C SER A 58 8.50 -2.89 -10.71
N MET A 59 8.48 -4.04 -11.38
CA MET A 59 7.53 -4.35 -12.45
C MET A 59 6.08 -4.29 -11.95
N TYR A 60 5.80 -4.86 -10.78
CA TYR A 60 4.49 -4.79 -10.14
C TYR A 60 4.10 -3.34 -9.86
N GLY A 61 4.98 -2.53 -9.26
CA GLY A 61 4.74 -1.13 -8.94
C GLY A 61 4.47 -0.26 -10.19
N ILE A 62 5.27 -0.42 -11.27
CA ILE A 62 5.01 0.27 -12.55
C ILE A 62 3.65 -0.11 -13.12
N MET A 63 3.30 -1.39 -13.08
CA MET A 63 2.06 -1.85 -13.67
C MET A 63 0.82 -1.44 -12.86
N ILE A 64 0.95 -1.19 -11.55
CA ILE A 64 -0.10 -0.49 -10.77
C ILE A 64 -0.36 0.91 -11.35
N LEU A 65 0.70 1.66 -11.68
CA LEU A 65 0.57 3.01 -12.26
C LEU A 65 -0.12 3.00 -13.63
N VAL A 66 0.06 1.93 -14.41
CA VAL A 66 -0.59 1.74 -15.72
C VAL A 66 -2.02 1.24 -15.55
N GLY A 67 -2.25 0.33 -14.60
CA GLY A 67 -3.53 -0.33 -14.39
C GLY A 67 -4.65 0.62 -13.98
N ALA A 68 -4.36 1.56 -13.08
CA ALA A 68 -5.35 2.51 -12.61
C ALA A 68 -5.93 3.38 -13.76
N PRO A 69 -5.14 4.13 -14.54
CA PRO A 69 -5.68 4.96 -15.62
C PRO A 69 -6.25 4.15 -16.80
N LEU A 70 -5.80 2.91 -16.99
CA LEU A 70 -6.26 2.06 -18.09
C LEU A 70 -7.59 1.38 -17.79
N LEU A 71 -7.79 0.86 -16.59
CA LEU A 71 -8.91 -0.02 -16.26
C LEU A 71 -9.99 0.66 -15.41
N VAL A 72 -9.65 1.61 -14.54
CA VAL A 72 -10.65 2.29 -13.68
C VAL A 72 -11.72 3.03 -14.52
N PRO A 73 -11.39 3.69 -15.65
CA PRO A 73 -12.41 4.32 -16.51
C PRO A 73 -13.45 3.34 -17.08
N ILE A 74 -13.12 2.04 -17.18
CA ILE A 74 -14.09 1.00 -17.55
C ILE A 74 -15.18 0.92 -16.47
N GLY A 75 -14.80 1.01 -15.21
CA GLY A 75 -15.72 1.03 -14.08
C GLY A 75 -16.65 2.24 -14.09
N ASP A 76 -16.12 3.42 -14.45
CA ASP A 76 -16.90 4.65 -14.53
C ASP A 76 -17.85 4.64 -15.74
N LYS A 77 -17.43 4.02 -16.86
CA LYS A 77 -18.23 3.98 -18.11
C LYS A 77 -19.32 2.91 -18.10
N TYR A 78 -19.03 1.72 -17.56
CA TYR A 78 -19.93 0.58 -17.60
C TYR A 78 -20.49 0.23 -16.22
N SER A 79 -19.67 -0.35 -15.36
CA SER A 79 -19.99 -0.57 -13.95
C SER A 79 -18.72 -0.86 -13.12
N ARG A 80 -18.74 -0.45 -11.85
CA ARG A 80 -17.60 -0.70 -10.94
C ARG A 80 -17.42 -2.20 -10.67
N GLU A 81 -18.52 -2.97 -10.70
CA GLU A 81 -18.47 -4.43 -10.57
C GLU A 81 -17.71 -5.07 -11.72
N LEU A 82 -17.94 -4.60 -12.96
CA LEU A 82 -17.23 -5.08 -14.12
C LEU A 82 -15.72 -4.80 -13.99
N CYS A 83 -15.34 -3.61 -13.53
CA CYS A 83 -13.94 -3.27 -13.27
C CYS A 83 -13.33 -4.16 -12.18
N LEU A 84 -14.06 -4.43 -11.07
CA LEU A 84 -13.63 -5.37 -10.04
C LEU A 84 -13.43 -6.78 -10.61
N MET A 85 -14.37 -7.28 -11.42
CA MET A 85 -14.28 -8.62 -12.01
C MET A 85 -13.10 -8.73 -12.98
N ILE A 86 -12.89 -7.72 -13.84
CA ILE A 86 -11.72 -7.66 -14.74
C ILE A 86 -10.43 -7.63 -13.92
N GLY A 87 -10.33 -6.77 -12.92
CA GLY A 87 -9.17 -6.67 -12.03
C GLY A 87 -8.88 -8.00 -11.35
N LEU A 88 -9.88 -8.64 -10.73
CA LEU A 88 -9.72 -9.95 -10.08
C LEU A 88 -9.34 -11.05 -11.07
N SER A 89 -9.94 -11.08 -12.26
CA SER A 89 -9.59 -12.07 -13.28
C SER A 89 -8.13 -11.92 -13.75
N LEU A 90 -7.68 -10.69 -13.99
CA LEU A 90 -6.28 -10.40 -14.32
C LEU A 90 -5.34 -10.76 -13.16
N PHE A 91 -5.75 -10.49 -11.91
CA PHE A 91 -4.98 -10.88 -10.72
C PHE A 91 -4.80 -12.40 -10.67
N ILE A 92 -5.87 -13.17 -10.81
CA ILE A 92 -5.82 -14.63 -10.81
C ILE A 92 -4.92 -15.14 -11.94
N ILE A 93 -5.09 -14.64 -13.16
CA ILE A 93 -4.27 -15.03 -14.31
C ILE A 93 -2.79 -14.71 -14.06
N GLY A 94 -2.47 -13.50 -13.61
CA GLY A 94 -1.11 -13.08 -13.31
C GLY A 94 -0.46 -13.93 -12.22
N THR A 95 -1.18 -14.18 -11.13
CA THR A 95 -0.73 -15.00 -10.01
C THR A 95 -0.54 -16.47 -10.39
N VAL A 96 -1.43 -17.03 -11.23
CA VAL A 96 -1.28 -18.40 -11.80
C VAL A 96 -0.05 -18.48 -12.70
N ILE A 97 0.19 -17.45 -13.55
CA ILE A 97 1.39 -17.38 -14.38
C ILE A 97 2.65 -17.36 -13.51
N CYS A 98 2.66 -16.56 -12.41
CA CYS A 98 3.77 -16.58 -11.45
C CYS A 98 3.98 -17.98 -10.85
N ALA A 99 2.91 -18.65 -10.40
CA ALA A 99 2.98 -19.98 -9.81
C ALA A 99 3.51 -21.04 -10.79
N ALA A 100 3.14 -20.95 -12.07
CA ALA A 100 3.51 -21.89 -13.13
C ALA A 100 4.81 -21.51 -13.86
N ALA A 101 5.41 -20.36 -13.56
CA ALA A 101 6.57 -19.87 -14.27
C ALA A 101 7.76 -20.83 -14.22
N GLN A 102 8.33 -21.15 -15.39
CA GLN A 102 9.51 -21.97 -15.53
C GLN A 102 10.77 -21.16 -15.84
N ASP A 103 10.58 -19.92 -16.29
CA ASP A 103 11.65 -18.98 -16.63
C ASP A 103 11.34 -17.58 -16.05
N LEU A 104 12.36 -16.76 -16.03
CA LEU A 104 12.35 -15.42 -15.48
C LEU A 104 11.33 -14.51 -16.19
N TYR A 105 11.24 -14.59 -17.52
CA TYR A 105 10.38 -13.71 -18.32
C TYR A 105 8.90 -14.00 -18.04
N THR A 106 8.54 -15.29 -17.97
CA THR A 106 7.19 -15.73 -17.60
C THR A 106 6.82 -15.24 -16.19
N PHE A 107 7.75 -15.32 -15.23
CA PHE A 107 7.54 -14.79 -13.90
C PHE A 107 7.29 -13.27 -13.91
N PHE A 108 8.10 -12.50 -14.64
CA PHE A 108 7.91 -11.06 -14.79
C PHE A 108 6.59 -10.69 -15.47
N LEU A 109 6.18 -11.47 -16.48
CA LEU A 109 4.87 -11.29 -17.11
C LEU A 109 3.73 -11.48 -16.10
N GLY A 110 3.81 -12.52 -15.28
CA GLY A 110 2.84 -12.75 -14.19
C GLY A 110 2.80 -11.55 -13.23
N ARG A 111 3.97 -11.06 -12.79
CA ARG A 111 4.09 -9.89 -11.92
C ARG A 111 3.51 -8.62 -12.55
N ALA A 112 3.76 -8.43 -13.86
CA ALA A 112 3.18 -7.31 -14.61
C ALA A 112 1.65 -7.36 -14.64
N LEU A 113 1.07 -8.52 -14.92
CA LEU A 113 -0.38 -8.69 -14.93
C LEU A 113 -1.01 -8.52 -13.55
N SER A 114 -0.40 -9.08 -12.50
CA SER A 114 -0.87 -8.91 -11.12
C SER A 114 -0.80 -7.44 -10.67
N GLY A 115 0.27 -6.71 -11.05
CA GLY A 115 0.39 -5.28 -10.77
C GLY A 115 -0.67 -4.45 -11.50
N LEU A 116 -0.89 -4.73 -12.79
CA LEU A 116 -1.96 -4.10 -13.58
C LEU A 116 -3.33 -4.31 -12.94
N ALA A 117 -3.59 -5.53 -12.50
CA ALA A 117 -4.81 -5.93 -11.80
C ALA A 117 -5.00 -5.18 -10.48
N ALA A 118 -3.96 -5.12 -9.64
CA ALA A 118 -4.00 -4.42 -8.36
C ALA A 118 -4.27 -2.92 -8.54
N GLY A 119 -3.67 -2.30 -9.60
CA GLY A 119 -3.90 -0.91 -9.96
C GLY A 119 -5.36 -0.59 -10.33
N ALA A 120 -6.11 -1.56 -10.81
CA ALA A 120 -7.54 -1.42 -11.08
C ALA A 120 -8.40 -1.80 -9.87
N PHE A 121 -8.11 -2.95 -9.27
CA PHE A 121 -8.94 -3.55 -8.22
C PHE A 121 -8.98 -2.70 -6.95
N VAL A 122 -7.82 -2.29 -6.42
CA VAL A 122 -7.76 -1.60 -5.13
C VAL A 122 -8.52 -0.27 -5.11
N PRO A 123 -8.31 0.67 -6.05
CA PRO A 123 -9.08 1.91 -6.06
C PRO A 123 -10.56 1.69 -6.35
N THR A 124 -10.91 0.69 -7.19
CA THR A 124 -12.31 0.34 -7.46
C THR A 124 -12.99 -0.24 -6.23
N ALA A 125 -12.28 -1.04 -5.41
CA ALA A 125 -12.80 -1.55 -4.14
C ALA A 125 -13.18 -0.41 -3.18
N TYR A 126 -12.34 0.62 -3.06
CA TYR A 126 -12.67 1.81 -2.26
C TYR A 126 -13.87 2.58 -2.82
N ALA A 127 -13.96 2.71 -4.14
CA ALA A 127 -15.06 3.39 -4.79
C ALA A 127 -16.40 2.67 -4.58
N VAL A 128 -16.44 1.34 -4.68
CA VAL A 128 -17.63 0.52 -4.44
C VAL A 128 -18.17 0.69 -3.02
N VAL A 129 -17.29 0.88 -2.02
CA VAL A 129 -17.75 1.20 -0.65
C VAL A 129 -18.52 2.52 -0.62
N GLY A 130 -18.04 3.53 -1.34
CA GLY A 130 -18.74 4.82 -1.45
C GLY A 130 -20.13 4.69 -2.08
N ASP A 131 -20.27 3.81 -3.09
CA ASP A 131 -21.50 3.69 -3.86
C ASP A 131 -22.54 2.77 -3.23
N ARG A 132 -22.10 1.61 -2.68
CA ARG A 132 -23.00 0.54 -2.24
C ARG A 132 -23.21 0.44 -0.73
N VAL A 133 -22.25 0.92 0.06
CA VAL A 133 -22.34 0.82 1.51
C VAL A 133 -23.16 2.00 2.05
N PRO A 134 -24.21 1.76 2.87
CA PRO A 134 -24.95 2.83 3.52
C PRO A 134 -24.02 3.75 4.32
N TYR A 135 -24.28 5.06 4.30
CA TYR A 135 -23.41 6.09 4.88
C TYR A 135 -22.95 5.76 6.31
N GLN A 136 -23.86 5.27 7.16
CA GLN A 136 -23.59 4.88 8.54
C GLN A 136 -22.54 3.77 8.71
N TYR A 137 -22.31 2.94 7.67
CA TYR A 137 -21.36 1.82 7.70
C TYR A 137 -20.11 2.06 6.87
N ARG A 138 -20.07 3.13 6.03
CA ARG A 138 -18.93 3.41 5.12
C ARG A 138 -17.60 3.47 5.84
N GLY A 139 -17.53 4.22 6.95
CA GLY A 139 -16.31 4.34 7.73
C GLY A 139 -15.81 3.01 8.28
N LYS A 140 -16.73 2.15 8.76
CA LYS A 140 -16.38 0.83 9.30
C LYS A 140 -15.87 -0.11 8.20
N VAL A 141 -16.55 -0.16 7.05
CA VAL A 141 -16.13 -1.01 5.92
C VAL A 141 -14.82 -0.51 5.31
N MET A 142 -14.68 0.81 5.13
CA MET A 142 -13.43 1.40 4.64
C MET A 142 -12.25 1.11 5.57
N GLY A 143 -12.46 1.24 6.89
CA GLY A 143 -11.44 0.90 7.89
C GLY A 143 -11.03 -0.58 7.81
N LEU A 144 -11.98 -1.49 7.58
CA LEU A 144 -11.72 -2.92 7.42
C LEU A 144 -10.86 -3.18 6.16
N ILE A 145 -11.20 -2.57 5.02
CA ILE A 145 -10.45 -2.73 3.78
C ILE A 145 -9.03 -2.13 3.89
N VAL A 146 -8.89 -0.96 4.50
CA VAL A 146 -7.58 -0.35 4.72
C VAL A 146 -6.73 -1.20 5.67
N SER A 147 -7.34 -1.82 6.70
CA SER A 147 -6.61 -2.72 7.60
C SER A 147 -6.09 -3.99 6.93
N SER A 148 -6.57 -4.33 5.72
CA SER A 148 -6.07 -5.47 4.94
C SER A 148 -4.57 -5.38 4.65
N TRP A 149 -4.01 -4.17 4.51
CA TRP A 149 -2.57 -3.97 4.36
C TRP A 149 -1.78 -4.39 5.61
N SER A 150 -2.31 -4.08 6.81
CA SER A 150 -1.73 -4.54 8.07
C SER A 150 -1.86 -6.06 8.20
N LEU A 151 -3.03 -6.62 7.84
CA LEU A 151 -3.26 -8.06 7.86
C LEU A 151 -2.35 -8.80 6.87
N ALA A 152 -2.08 -8.21 5.70
CA ALA A 152 -1.13 -8.75 4.73
C ALA A 152 0.28 -8.89 5.33
N LEU A 153 0.74 -7.90 6.08
CA LEU A 153 2.04 -7.94 6.76
C LEU A 153 2.08 -8.91 7.95
N ILE A 154 0.97 -9.03 8.72
CA ILE A 154 0.91 -9.89 9.90
C ILE A 154 0.70 -11.36 9.54
N PHE A 155 -0.14 -11.63 8.54
CA PHE A 155 -0.54 -12.99 8.17
C PHE A 155 -0.11 -13.38 6.76
N GLY A 156 -0.36 -12.52 5.77
CA GLY A 156 -0.15 -12.84 4.36
C GLY A 156 1.30 -13.15 4.02
N VAL A 157 2.20 -12.24 4.37
CA VAL A 157 3.63 -12.40 4.11
C VAL A 157 4.25 -13.52 4.95
N PRO A 158 4.01 -13.63 6.27
CA PRO A 158 4.57 -14.73 7.06
C PRO A 158 4.05 -16.11 6.63
N LEU A 159 2.75 -16.24 6.34
CA LEU A 159 2.18 -17.49 5.83
C LEU A 159 2.75 -17.85 4.47
N GLY A 160 2.87 -16.88 3.56
CA GLY A 160 3.49 -17.08 2.25
C GLY A 160 4.96 -17.48 2.35
N ALA A 161 5.71 -16.86 3.25
CA ALA A 161 7.10 -17.22 3.52
C ALA A 161 7.23 -18.61 4.15
N PHE A 162 6.35 -18.97 5.10
CA PHE A 162 6.31 -20.30 5.71
C PHE A 162 6.01 -21.39 4.67
N ILE A 163 5.00 -21.17 3.84
CA ILE A 163 4.61 -22.11 2.77
C ILE A 163 5.73 -22.24 1.75
N GLY A 164 6.33 -21.11 1.33
CA GLY A 164 7.46 -21.07 0.42
C GLY A 164 8.66 -21.85 0.93
N GLY A 165 8.98 -21.69 2.22
CA GLY A 165 10.09 -22.37 2.86
C GLY A 165 9.85 -23.84 3.20
N SER A 166 8.60 -24.24 3.49
CA SER A 166 8.25 -25.60 3.88
C SER A 166 7.95 -26.53 2.69
N LEU A 167 7.36 -25.98 1.63
CA LEU A 167 6.97 -26.72 0.43
C LEU A 167 7.76 -26.25 -0.79
N ASN A 168 7.31 -25.15 -1.38
CA ASN A 168 7.94 -24.49 -2.51
C ASN A 168 7.30 -23.09 -2.65
N TRP A 169 8.06 -22.07 -3.05
CA TRP A 169 7.55 -20.72 -3.25
C TRP A 169 6.35 -20.63 -4.21
N ARG A 170 6.21 -21.58 -5.17
CA ARG A 170 5.09 -21.64 -6.10
C ARG A 170 3.75 -21.83 -5.39
N TRP A 171 3.70 -22.59 -4.30
CA TRP A 171 2.49 -22.80 -3.52
C TRP A 171 1.96 -21.53 -2.90
N THR A 172 2.83 -20.57 -2.57
CA THR A 172 2.42 -19.26 -2.10
C THR A 172 1.56 -18.53 -3.15
N PHE A 173 1.96 -18.57 -4.41
CA PHE A 173 1.18 -17.98 -5.50
C PHE A 173 -0.10 -18.78 -5.79
N TRP A 174 -0.07 -20.10 -5.75
CA TRP A 174 -1.28 -20.91 -5.92
C TRP A 174 -2.34 -20.58 -4.87
N ILE A 175 -1.95 -20.35 -3.62
CA ILE A 175 -2.87 -19.97 -2.54
C ILE A 175 -3.44 -18.58 -2.79
N PHE A 176 -2.64 -17.61 -3.22
CA PHE A 176 -3.17 -16.27 -3.55
C PHE A 176 -4.10 -16.32 -4.78
N ALA A 177 -3.82 -17.12 -5.78
CA ALA A 177 -4.73 -17.36 -6.90
C ALA A 177 -6.06 -17.96 -6.44
N PHE A 178 -6.01 -18.95 -5.52
CA PHE A 178 -7.21 -19.54 -4.93
C PHE A 178 -8.03 -18.52 -4.12
N ILE A 179 -7.37 -17.67 -3.31
CA ILE A 179 -8.04 -16.58 -2.59
C ILE A 179 -8.68 -15.62 -3.59
N GLY A 180 -7.96 -15.25 -4.67
CA GLY A 180 -8.50 -14.41 -5.74
C GLY A 180 -9.75 -15.02 -6.39
N LEU A 181 -9.74 -16.33 -6.65
CA LEU A 181 -10.89 -17.06 -7.20
C LEU A 181 -12.09 -17.04 -6.24
N LEU A 182 -11.84 -17.22 -4.95
CA LEU A 182 -12.88 -17.13 -3.91
C LEU A 182 -13.49 -15.74 -3.88
N VAL A 183 -12.65 -14.70 -3.92
CA VAL A 183 -13.10 -13.29 -3.95
C VAL A 183 -13.92 -13.01 -5.20
N LEU A 184 -13.48 -13.48 -6.36
CA LEU A 184 -14.22 -13.33 -7.63
C LEU A 184 -15.59 -14.01 -7.54
N ALA A 185 -15.67 -15.21 -6.97
CA ALA A 185 -16.94 -15.94 -6.77
C ALA A 185 -17.89 -15.17 -5.84
N LEU A 186 -17.37 -14.56 -4.75
CA LEU A 186 -18.16 -13.73 -3.84
C LEU A 186 -18.67 -12.45 -4.54
N VAL A 187 -17.82 -11.77 -5.32
CA VAL A 187 -18.22 -10.58 -6.09
C VAL A 187 -19.28 -10.92 -7.14
N LEU A 188 -19.14 -12.05 -7.84
CA LEU A 188 -20.14 -12.52 -8.81
C LEU A 188 -21.48 -12.88 -8.13
N TYR A 189 -21.44 -13.49 -6.95
CA TYR A 189 -22.63 -13.80 -6.17
C TYR A 189 -23.39 -12.53 -5.77
N GLU A 190 -22.68 -11.54 -5.23
CA GLU A 190 -23.25 -10.25 -4.85
C GLU A 190 -23.79 -9.46 -6.06
N ALA A 191 -23.11 -9.53 -7.21
CA ALA A 191 -23.56 -8.88 -8.43
C ALA A 191 -24.89 -9.46 -8.95
N ARG A 192 -25.12 -10.77 -8.79
CA ARG A 192 -26.40 -11.42 -9.17
C ARG A 192 -27.55 -11.03 -8.27
N GLY A 193 -27.29 -10.77 -6.99
CA GLY A 193 -28.33 -10.37 -6.02
C GLY A 193 -28.75 -8.90 -6.13
N SER A 194 -27.93 -8.07 -6.73
CA SER A 194 -28.23 -6.65 -7.00
C SER A 194 -28.76 -6.52 -8.43
N ALA A 195 -30.08 -6.53 -8.58
CA ALA A 195 -30.68 -6.10 -9.85
C ALA A 195 -30.11 -4.73 -10.23
N SER A 196 -29.44 -4.69 -11.38
CA SER A 196 -28.85 -3.57 -12.09
C SER A 196 -29.40 -2.18 -11.69
N GLY A 197 -28.99 -1.67 -10.56
CA GLY A 197 -29.07 -0.23 -10.30
C GLY A 197 -27.97 0.39 -11.13
N LYS A 198 -28.32 1.06 -12.24
CA LYS A 198 -27.43 2.00 -12.92
C LYS A 198 -26.74 2.79 -11.81
N ALA A 199 -25.41 2.79 -11.80
CA ALA A 199 -24.62 3.66 -10.95
C ALA A 199 -25.28 5.03 -11.02
N GLY A 200 -25.77 5.53 -9.89
CA GLY A 200 -26.28 6.87 -9.83
C GLY A 200 -25.15 7.76 -10.30
N GLN A 201 -25.23 8.22 -11.52
CA GLN A 201 -24.52 9.37 -11.98
C GLN A 201 -24.99 10.55 -11.11
N GLU A 202 -24.50 10.63 -9.87
CA GLU A 202 -24.16 11.94 -9.41
C GLU A 202 -23.02 12.38 -10.33
N ASN A 203 -23.41 13.06 -11.40
CA ASN A 203 -22.56 13.94 -12.17
C ASN A 203 -22.04 15.02 -11.21
N GLY A 204 -21.18 14.63 -10.30
CA GLY A 204 -20.19 15.54 -9.78
C GLY A 204 -19.35 15.88 -11.01
N GLU A 205 -19.67 16.99 -11.66
CA GLU A 205 -18.79 17.63 -12.63
C GLU A 205 -17.39 17.54 -12.06
N GLN A 206 -16.58 16.64 -12.64
CA GLN A 206 -15.15 16.70 -12.36
C GLN A 206 -14.75 18.09 -12.82
N PRO A 207 -14.36 18.99 -11.93
CA PRO A 207 -14.08 20.36 -12.33
C PRO A 207 -13.06 20.26 -13.46
N ALA A 208 -13.45 20.88 -14.61
CA ALA A 208 -12.68 20.92 -15.85
C ALA A 208 -11.40 21.71 -15.63
N GLY A 209 -10.44 21.16 -14.89
CA GLY A 209 -9.14 21.71 -14.63
C GLY A 209 -8.08 20.68 -14.99
N THR A 210 -7.00 21.13 -15.59
CA THR A 210 -5.86 20.29 -15.93
C THR A 210 -5.40 19.54 -14.67
N PHE A 211 -5.08 18.23 -14.79
CA PHE A 211 -4.58 17.39 -13.70
C PHE A 211 -3.44 18.06 -12.94
N LEU A 212 -2.54 18.76 -13.67
CA LEU A 212 -1.40 19.51 -13.13
C LEU A 212 -1.79 20.70 -12.22
N GLN A 213 -3.03 21.18 -12.26
CA GLN A 213 -3.47 22.28 -11.37
C GLN A 213 -3.43 21.87 -9.90
N ALA A 214 -3.59 20.57 -9.60
CA ALA A 214 -3.47 20.05 -8.23
C ALA A 214 -2.06 20.26 -7.65
N LEU A 215 -1.00 20.23 -8.47
CA LEU A 215 0.37 20.53 -8.03
C LEU A 215 0.62 22.02 -7.77
N ARG A 216 -0.24 22.90 -8.27
CA ARG A 216 -0.16 24.36 -7.97
C ARG A 216 -0.79 24.71 -6.62
N VAL A 217 -1.53 23.78 -6.01
CA VAL A 217 -2.04 23.98 -4.66
C VAL A 217 -0.86 24.11 -3.69
N PRO A 218 -0.79 25.20 -2.90
CA PRO A 218 0.31 25.40 -1.95
C PRO A 218 0.54 24.18 -1.06
N ARG A 219 1.79 23.84 -0.81
CA ARG A 219 2.24 22.71 0.04
C ARG A 219 2.08 21.31 -0.58
N VAL A 220 1.19 21.09 -1.55
CA VAL A 220 0.99 19.76 -2.18
C VAL A 220 2.30 19.21 -2.75
N PRO A 221 3.11 19.95 -3.54
CA PRO A 221 4.38 19.40 -4.06
C PRO A 221 5.34 18.95 -2.95
N VAL A 222 5.39 19.68 -1.85
CA VAL A 222 6.27 19.36 -0.71
C VAL A 222 5.84 18.01 -0.09
N TYR A 223 4.55 17.82 0.20
CA TYR A 223 4.06 16.57 0.80
C TYR A 223 4.11 15.38 -0.16
N ILE A 224 3.93 15.60 -1.46
CA ILE A 224 4.15 14.57 -2.49
C ILE A 224 5.62 14.14 -2.51
N THR A 225 6.56 15.08 -2.42
CA THR A 225 8.00 14.78 -2.36
C THR A 225 8.36 14.04 -1.05
N ILE A 226 7.79 14.45 0.09
CA ILE A 226 7.97 13.73 1.36
C ILE A 226 7.44 12.29 1.24
N THR A 227 6.26 12.10 0.61
CA THR A 227 5.71 10.77 0.35
C THR A 227 6.66 9.92 -0.49
N PHE A 228 7.18 10.48 -1.57
CA PHE A 228 8.14 9.82 -2.44
C PHE A 228 9.41 9.40 -1.69
N CYS A 229 10.00 10.31 -0.90
CA CYS A 229 11.20 10.01 -0.10
C CYS A 229 10.92 8.91 0.94
N ASN A 230 9.82 9.01 1.67
CA ASN A 230 9.43 8.02 2.67
C ASN A 230 9.23 6.63 2.06
N MET A 231 8.45 6.55 0.98
CA MET A 231 8.16 5.27 0.31
C MET A 231 9.38 4.68 -0.37
N THR A 232 10.27 5.50 -0.96
CA THR A 232 11.54 5.04 -1.54
C THR A 232 12.44 4.45 -0.45
N GLY A 233 12.55 5.11 0.70
CA GLY A 233 13.29 4.58 1.84
C GLY A 233 12.70 3.28 2.37
N PHE A 234 11.38 3.20 2.47
CA PHE A 234 10.68 1.99 2.90
C PHE A 234 10.89 0.82 1.93
N TYR A 235 10.52 0.97 0.66
CA TYR A 235 10.60 -0.14 -0.30
C TYR A 235 12.03 -0.53 -0.63
N GLY A 236 12.98 0.42 -0.65
CA GLY A 236 14.38 0.13 -0.80
C GLY A 236 14.91 -0.80 0.29
N MET A 237 14.53 -0.55 1.54
CA MET A 237 14.92 -1.34 2.69
C MET A 237 14.14 -2.65 2.80
N TYR A 238 12.80 -2.60 2.63
CA TYR A 238 11.90 -3.73 2.79
C TYR A 238 12.14 -4.82 1.74
N SER A 239 12.41 -4.45 0.49
CA SER A 239 12.60 -5.40 -0.62
C SER A 239 13.71 -6.41 -0.35
N TYR A 240 14.76 -5.99 0.33
CA TYR A 240 15.94 -6.83 0.63
C TYR A 240 15.98 -7.32 2.08
N LEU A 241 15.02 -6.91 2.92
CA LEU A 241 14.96 -7.30 4.34
C LEU A 241 14.90 -8.81 4.51
N GLY A 242 14.01 -9.48 3.77
CA GLY A 242 13.85 -10.93 3.86
C GLY A 242 15.13 -11.69 3.52
N THR A 243 15.80 -11.29 2.42
CA THR A 243 17.09 -11.85 2.01
C THR A 243 18.17 -11.63 3.06
N TYR A 244 18.25 -10.41 3.60
CA TYR A 244 19.23 -10.09 4.64
C TYR A 244 19.01 -10.92 5.92
N LEU A 245 17.78 -11.05 6.36
CA LEU A 245 17.45 -11.85 7.55
C LEU A 245 17.81 -13.33 7.36
N GLN A 246 17.64 -13.88 6.15
CA GLN A 246 18.05 -15.25 5.85
C GLN A 246 19.57 -15.44 5.83
N GLN A 247 20.33 -14.40 5.48
CA GLN A 247 21.80 -14.44 5.54
C GLN A 247 22.33 -14.40 6.97
N VAL A 248 21.60 -13.71 7.86
CA VAL A 248 22.03 -13.54 9.26
C VAL A 248 21.54 -14.67 10.17
N PHE A 249 20.34 -15.17 9.92
CA PHE A 249 19.69 -16.20 10.76
C PHE A 249 19.49 -17.49 9.96
N SER A 250 19.91 -18.61 10.56
CA SER A 250 19.58 -19.94 10.03
C SER A 250 18.08 -20.22 10.22
N GLY A 251 17.32 -20.46 9.14
CA GLY A 251 15.89 -20.74 9.23
C GLY A 251 15.11 -20.33 7.99
N GLY A 252 15.79 -19.81 6.96
CA GLY A 252 15.22 -19.56 5.64
C GLY A 252 14.04 -18.56 5.64
N ASN A 253 13.13 -18.75 4.72
CA ASN A 253 11.96 -17.90 4.49
C ASN A 253 11.07 -17.76 5.72
N THR A 254 10.90 -18.85 6.47
CA THR A 254 10.02 -18.88 7.66
C THR A 254 10.47 -17.89 8.72
N VAL A 255 11.77 -17.87 9.02
CA VAL A 255 12.32 -16.93 10.01
C VAL A 255 12.24 -15.49 9.50
N ALA A 256 12.55 -15.25 8.23
CA ALA A 256 12.38 -13.94 7.62
C ALA A 256 10.92 -13.47 7.70
N GLY A 257 9.95 -14.36 7.43
CA GLY A 257 8.53 -14.08 7.56
C GLY A 257 8.10 -13.70 8.97
N LEU A 258 8.63 -14.38 10.00
CA LEU A 258 8.35 -14.07 11.41
C LEU A 258 8.86 -12.66 11.80
N PHE A 259 10.03 -12.26 11.35
CA PHE A 259 10.52 -10.90 11.58
C PHE A 259 9.66 -9.85 10.86
N ILE A 260 9.21 -10.14 9.63
CA ILE A 260 8.29 -9.27 8.90
C ILE A 260 6.94 -9.18 9.62
N MET A 261 6.48 -10.25 10.28
CA MET A 261 5.29 -10.21 11.13
C MET A 261 5.43 -9.22 12.28
N ILE A 262 6.60 -9.15 12.93
CA ILE A 262 6.86 -8.18 14.00
C ILE A 262 6.73 -6.75 13.45
N TYR A 263 7.29 -6.47 12.27
CA TYR A 263 7.08 -5.20 11.57
C TYR A 263 5.59 -4.96 11.30
N GLY A 264 4.85 -5.97 10.82
CA GLY A 264 3.41 -5.90 10.55
C GLY A 264 2.58 -5.59 11.80
N ILE A 265 2.94 -6.18 12.95
CA ILE A 265 2.31 -5.89 14.25
C ILE A 265 2.50 -4.40 14.58
N GLY A 266 3.73 -3.88 14.45
CA GLY A 266 3.99 -2.45 14.61
C GLY A 266 3.15 -1.60 13.66
N PHE A 267 3.08 -1.97 12.38
CA PHE A 267 2.30 -1.27 11.37
C PHE A 267 0.80 -1.24 11.69
N SER A 268 0.25 -2.29 12.29
CA SER A 268 -1.16 -2.34 12.70
C SER A 268 -1.52 -1.43 13.87
N MET A 269 -0.52 -1.00 14.65
CA MET A 269 -0.73 -0.09 15.78
C MET A 269 -1.08 1.36 15.36
N SER A 270 -1.20 1.63 14.07
CA SER A 270 -1.61 2.94 13.50
C SER A 270 -2.92 3.47 14.08
N VAL A 271 -3.85 2.59 14.44
CA VAL A 271 -5.12 2.97 15.07
C VAL A 271 -4.90 3.77 16.36
N PHE A 272 -3.84 3.43 17.10
CA PHE A 272 -3.46 4.15 18.33
C PHE A 272 -2.63 5.40 18.02
N SER A 273 -1.78 5.35 17.01
CA SER A 273 -0.91 6.45 16.62
C SER A 273 -1.68 7.64 16.03
N GLY A 274 -2.84 7.39 15.37
CA GLY A 274 -3.73 8.44 14.90
C GLY A 274 -4.25 9.34 16.04
N LYS A 275 -4.69 8.73 17.15
CA LYS A 275 -5.12 9.49 18.35
C LYS A 275 -3.98 10.29 18.98
N ALA A 276 -2.76 9.76 18.98
CA ALA A 276 -1.58 10.49 19.44
C ALA A 276 -1.27 11.69 18.52
N ALA A 277 -1.39 11.50 17.20
CA ALA A 277 -1.19 12.57 16.23
C ALA A 277 -2.22 13.71 16.36
N ASP A 278 -3.47 13.39 16.66
CA ASP A 278 -4.50 14.40 16.94
C ASP A 278 -4.18 15.22 18.19
N ARG A 279 -3.58 14.58 19.22
CA ARG A 279 -3.20 15.26 20.48
C ARG A 279 -1.95 16.12 20.34
N PHE A 280 -0.94 15.65 19.60
CA PHE A 280 0.37 16.34 19.46
C PHE A 280 0.44 17.26 18.23
N GLY A 281 -0.57 17.21 17.36
CA GLY A 281 -0.62 17.93 16.10
C GLY A 281 -0.02 17.11 14.93
N LYS A 282 -0.76 17.04 13.82
CA LYS A 282 -0.41 16.23 12.64
C LYS A 282 1.00 16.53 12.10
N MET A 283 1.34 17.81 12.01
CA MET A 283 2.62 18.26 11.44
C MET A 283 3.82 17.91 12.34
N ARG A 284 3.70 18.13 13.65
CA ARG A 284 4.75 17.75 14.62
C ARG A 284 4.98 16.25 14.62
N SER A 285 3.89 15.49 14.62
CA SER A 285 3.96 14.01 14.58
C SER A 285 4.63 13.51 13.30
N LEU A 286 4.38 14.14 12.13
CA LEU A 286 5.05 13.81 10.88
C LEU A 286 6.57 14.07 10.96
N VAL A 287 6.97 15.22 11.47
CA VAL A 287 8.40 15.57 11.64
C VAL A 287 9.10 14.55 12.54
N ILE A 288 8.50 14.21 13.69
CA ILE A 288 9.07 13.24 14.64
C ILE A 288 9.16 11.86 13.97
N ALA A 289 8.10 11.41 13.30
CA ALA A 289 8.09 10.10 12.64
C ALA A 289 9.17 10.01 11.55
N MET A 290 9.34 11.03 10.72
CA MET A 290 10.36 11.07 9.68
C MET A 290 11.79 11.11 10.28
N ALA A 291 12.01 11.81 11.38
CA ALA A 291 13.30 11.80 12.11
C ALA A 291 13.63 10.41 12.62
N VAL A 292 12.67 9.78 13.32
CA VAL A 292 12.84 8.43 13.88
C VAL A 292 13.09 7.43 12.75
N LEU A 293 12.34 7.48 11.65
CA LEU A 293 12.53 6.61 10.49
C LEU A 293 13.93 6.78 9.89
N SER A 294 14.42 8.01 9.72
CA SER A 294 15.76 8.25 9.17
C SER A 294 16.85 7.61 10.02
N ILE A 295 16.78 7.77 11.34
CA ILE A 295 17.75 7.17 12.27
C ILE A 295 17.62 5.64 12.25
N LEU A 296 16.39 5.14 12.30
CA LEU A 296 16.12 3.72 12.39
C LEU A 296 16.62 2.96 11.15
N LEU A 297 16.37 3.48 9.94
CA LEU A 297 16.83 2.84 8.71
C LEU A 297 18.37 2.77 8.64
N ALA A 298 19.09 3.74 9.19
CA ALA A 298 20.55 3.69 9.29
C ALA A 298 21.02 2.63 10.31
N CYS A 299 20.31 2.47 11.44
CA CYS A 299 20.71 1.60 12.53
C CYS A 299 20.24 0.15 12.39
N LEU A 300 19.12 -0.10 11.70
CA LEU A 300 18.47 -1.40 11.61
C LEU A 300 19.38 -2.52 11.04
N PRO A 301 20.25 -2.29 10.04
CA PRO A 301 21.18 -3.30 9.55
C PRO A 301 22.18 -3.81 10.59
N TYR A 302 22.42 -3.08 11.66
CA TYR A 302 23.33 -3.47 12.75
C TYR A 302 22.59 -4.13 13.93
N ALA A 303 21.27 -4.07 13.94
CA ALA A 303 20.41 -4.60 15.00
C ALA A 303 20.49 -6.15 15.20
N PRO A 304 20.77 -6.98 14.16
CA PRO A 304 20.84 -8.44 14.32
C PRO A 304 21.91 -8.93 15.31
N LYS A 305 22.85 -8.08 15.72
CA LYS A 305 23.79 -8.38 16.80
C LYS A 305 23.08 -8.65 18.13
N SER A 306 21.85 -8.16 18.30
CA SER A 306 20.99 -8.38 19.46
C SER A 306 19.56 -8.62 19.00
N LEU A 307 19.07 -9.85 19.20
CA LEU A 307 17.71 -10.24 18.79
C LEU A 307 16.61 -9.30 19.37
N PRO A 308 16.64 -8.92 20.67
CA PRO A 308 15.68 -7.95 21.20
C PRO A 308 15.73 -6.61 20.50
N LEU A 309 16.93 -6.11 20.15
CA LEU A 309 17.10 -4.83 19.47
C LEU A 309 16.52 -4.87 18.06
N LEU A 310 16.69 -5.98 17.33
CA LEU A 310 16.09 -6.18 16.03
C LEU A 310 14.54 -6.17 16.12
N CYS A 311 13.97 -6.94 17.05
CA CYS A 311 12.53 -7.01 17.24
C CYS A 311 11.92 -5.64 17.59
N ILE A 312 12.54 -4.91 18.51
CA ILE A 312 12.13 -3.56 18.90
C ILE A 312 12.26 -2.60 17.69
N GLY A 313 13.37 -2.67 16.96
CA GLY A 313 13.59 -1.86 15.77
C GLY A 313 12.54 -2.09 14.69
N LEU A 314 12.21 -3.35 14.39
CA LEU A 314 11.17 -3.70 13.41
C LEU A 314 9.77 -3.22 13.86
N LEU A 315 9.45 -3.36 15.15
CA LEU A 315 8.19 -2.90 15.70
C LEU A 315 8.06 -1.38 15.61
N ILE A 316 9.11 -0.64 16.01
CA ILE A 316 9.14 0.84 15.90
C ILE A 316 9.06 1.26 14.42
N TRP A 317 9.75 0.55 13.51
CA TRP A 317 9.66 0.82 12.08
C TRP A 317 8.21 0.71 11.59
N GLY A 318 7.51 -0.37 11.95
CA GLY A 318 6.11 -0.55 11.60
C GLY A 318 5.23 0.59 12.10
N VAL A 319 5.33 0.95 13.39
CA VAL A 319 4.55 2.04 14.01
C VAL A 319 4.80 3.37 13.31
N MET A 320 6.06 3.75 13.11
CA MET A 320 6.43 5.03 12.51
C MET A 320 6.07 5.09 11.03
N GLN A 321 6.22 4.00 10.29
CA GLN A 321 5.84 3.92 8.88
C GLN A 321 4.33 4.08 8.71
N SER A 322 3.54 3.36 9.50
CA SER A 322 2.08 3.46 9.46
C SER A 322 1.58 4.85 9.85
N LEU A 323 2.16 5.46 10.88
CA LEU A 323 1.87 6.83 11.28
C LEU A 323 2.17 7.82 10.14
N THR A 324 3.34 7.70 9.51
CA THR A 324 3.76 8.58 8.40
C THR A 324 2.80 8.48 7.20
N VAL A 325 2.44 7.26 6.79
CA VAL A 325 1.49 7.01 5.69
C VAL A 325 0.12 7.64 5.99
N THR A 326 -0.39 7.42 7.20
CA THR A 326 -1.68 7.97 7.63
C THR A 326 -1.65 9.50 7.66
N LEU A 327 -0.60 10.09 8.21
CA LEU A 327 -0.47 11.54 8.28
C LEU A 327 -0.34 12.19 6.90
N LEU A 328 0.51 11.65 6.03
CA LEU A 328 0.70 12.18 4.68
C LEU A 328 -0.59 12.12 3.85
N SER A 329 -1.31 10.98 3.89
CA SER A 329 -2.59 10.85 3.20
C SER A 329 -3.65 11.82 3.74
N THR A 330 -3.70 12.03 5.05
CA THR A 330 -4.63 12.97 5.70
C THR A 330 -4.29 14.41 5.34
N ILE A 331 -3.02 14.82 5.51
CA ILE A 331 -2.56 16.17 5.22
C ILE A 331 -2.81 16.54 3.76
N LEU A 332 -2.46 15.64 2.82
CA LEU A 332 -2.71 15.85 1.39
C LEU A 332 -4.20 15.93 1.06
N SER A 333 -5.02 15.11 1.72
CA SER A 333 -6.48 15.13 1.57
C SER A 333 -7.09 16.44 2.06
N ASP A 334 -6.50 17.07 3.08
CA ASP A 334 -6.95 18.32 3.69
C ASP A 334 -6.44 19.57 2.94
N CYS A 335 -5.41 19.46 2.06
CA CYS A 335 -4.85 20.59 1.34
C CYS A 335 -5.86 21.31 0.43
N SER A 336 -6.82 20.59 -0.17
CA SER A 336 -7.88 21.19 -1.00
C SER A 336 -9.06 20.25 -1.18
N HIS A 337 -10.22 20.65 -0.71
CA HIS A 337 -11.47 19.90 -0.94
C HIS A 337 -11.81 19.80 -2.44
N HIS A 338 -11.58 20.88 -3.20
CA HIS A 338 -11.88 20.94 -4.64
C HIS A 338 -10.99 20.04 -5.49
N HIS A 339 -9.70 19.90 -5.13
CA HIS A 339 -8.72 19.10 -5.88
C HIS A 339 -8.37 17.77 -5.21
N ARG A 340 -9.12 17.35 -4.17
CA ARG A 340 -8.80 16.18 -3.34
C ARG A 340 -8.51 14.92 -4.15
N GLY A 341 -9.37 14.58 -5.12
CA GLY A 341 -9.19 13.40 -5.95
C GLY A 341 -7.89 13.43 -6.77
N LYS A 342 -7.56 14.59 -7.37
CA LYS A 342 -6.33 14.77 -8.15
C LYS A 342 -5.08 14.72 -7.26
N ILE A 343 -5.14 15.30 -6.06
CA ILE A 343 -4.04 15.26 -5.07
C ILE A 343 -3.78 13.82 -4.63
N MET A 344 -4.84 13.05 -4.34
CA MET A 344 -4.71 11.64 -3.95
C MET A 344 -4.20 10.75 -5.09
N ALA A 345 -4.50 11.10 -6.35
CA ALA A 345 -3.90 10.44 -7.51
C ALA A 345 -2.39 10.72 -7.60
N PHE A 346 -1.93 11.94 -7.33
CA PHE A 346 -0.49 12.24 -7.23
C PHE A 346 0.18 11.53 -6.05
N TYR A 347 -0.51 11.42 -4.90
CA TYR A 347 -0.03 10.63 -3.77
C TYR A 347 0.21 9.16 -4.18
N SER A 348 -0.76 8.55 -4.87
CA SER A 348 -0.64 7.18 -5.38
C SER A 348 0.48 7.06 -6.42
N LEU A 349 0.59 8.01 -7.35
CA LEU A 349 1.65 8.07 -8.34
C LEU A 349 3.04 8.10 -7.67
N ALA A 350 3.25 9.01 -6.71
CA ALA A 350 4.50 9.14 -5.99
C ALA A 350 4.84 7.87 -5.20
N SER A 351 3.85 7.27 -4.53
CA SER A 351 4.04 6.03 -3.77
C SER A 351 4.48 4.86 -4.67
N ASN A 352 3.77 4.62 -5.78
CA ASN A 352 4.08 3.50 -6.67
C ASN A 352 5.38 3.73 -7.48
N LEU A 353 5.69 4.98 -7.83
CA LEU A 353 6.98 5.32 -8.42
C LEU A 353 8.13 5.06 -7.42
N ALA A 354 7.90 5.33 -6.14
CA ALA A 354 8.85 5.04 -5.08
C ALA A 354 9.03 3.53 -4.85
N VAL A 355 7.96 2.71 -4.94
CA VAL A 355 8.07 1.23 -4.97
C VAL A 355 9.03 0.79 -6.06
N THR A 356 8.79 1.29 -7.27
CA THR A 356 9.56 0.95 -8.46
C THR A 356 11.03 1.32 -8.33
N LEU A 357 11.32 2.58 -7.98
CA LEU A 357 12.68 3.09 -7.90
C LEU A 357 13.41 2.57 -6.66
N GLY A 358 12.72 2.47 -5.51
CA GLY A 358 13.29 1.97 -4.27
C GLY A 358 13.82 0.54 -4.41
N SER A 359 13.02 -0.37 -4.97
CA SER A 359 13.44 -1.75 -5.17
C SER A 359 14.50 -1.89 -6.27
N ALA A 360 14.36 -1.18 -7.41
CA ALA A 360 15.30 -1.29 -8.52
C ALA A 360 16.69 -0.70 -8.20
N VAL A 361 16.74 0.49 -7.62
CA VAL A 361 18.01 1.21 -7.38
C VAL A 361 18.80 0.55 -6.26
N MET A 362 18.12 0.00 -5.24
CA MET A 362 18.82 -0.63 -4.11
C MET A 362 19.37 -2.02 -4.43
N GLY A 363 18.96 -2.68 -5.53
CA GLY A 363 19.50 -3.99 -5.93
C GLY A 363 21.00 -4.01 -6.15
N PRO A 364 21.54 -3.23 -7.10
CA PRO A 364 22.96 -3.12 -7.31
C PRO A 364 23.75 -2.68 -6.05
N VAL A 365 23.15 -1.82 -5.22
CA VAL A 365 23.75 -1.41 -3.94
C VAL A 365 23.84 -2.58 -2.97
N TYR A 366 22.75 -3.38 -2.85
CA TYR A 366 22.72 -4.55 -1.99
C TYR A 366 23.79 -5.58 -2.39
N ILE A 367 23.88 -5.92 -3.68
CA ILE A 367 24.83 -6.90 -4.18
C ILE A 367 26.28 -6.44 -4.00
N ARG A 368 26.57 -5.16 -4.26
CA ARG A 368 27.94 -4.63 -4.26
C ARG A 368 28.43 -4.22 -2.87
N TYR A 369 27.57 -3.65 -2.05
CA TYR A 369 27.94 -3.02 -0.78
C TYR A 369 27.23 -3.61 0.45
N GLY A 370 26.26 -4.50 0.24
CA GLY A 370 25.49 -5.15 1.29
C GLY A 370 24.36 -4.30 1.88
N TYR A 371 23.61 -4.91 2.79
CA TYR A 371 22.39 -4.32 3.36
C TYR A 371 22.65 -3.05 4.20
N SER A 372 23.81 -2.93 4.81
CA SER A 372 24.18 -1.74 5.61
C SER A 372 24.22 -0.47 4.74
N PHE A 373 24.75 -0.58 3.52
CA PHE A 373 24.76 0.56 2.59
C PHE A 373 23.35 0.88 2.06
N VAL A 374 22.51 -0.14 1.82
CA VAL A 374 21.08 0.07 1.51
C VAL A 374 20.43 0.88 2.63
N GLY A 375 20.66 0.50 3.89
CA GLY A 375 20.15 1.22 5.06
C GLY A 375 20.59 2.68 5.10
N LEU A 376 21.87 2.95 4.85
CA LEU A 376 22.41 4.33 4.83
C LEU A 376 21.82 5.19 3.72
N ILE A 377 21.67 4.66 2.51
CA ILE A 377 21.07 5.38 1.38
C ILE A 377 19.58 5.63 1.62
N CYS A 378 18.85 4.61 2.08
CA CYS A 378 17.44 4.76 2.44
C CYS A 378 17.24 5.77 3.58
N ALA A 379 18.12 5.77 4.58
CA ALA A 379 18.13 6.75 5.66
C ALA A 379 18.39 8.17 5.13
N ALA A 380 19.33 8.36 4.21
CA ALA A 380 19.63 9.65 3.61
C ALA A 380 18.45 10.18 2.77
N ILE A 381 17.78 9.32 2.00
CA ILE A 381 16.57 9.69 1.25
C ILE A 381 15.46 10.10 2.23
N THR A 382 15.25 9.33 3.29
CA THR A 382 14.24 9.62 4.32
C THR A 382 14.58 10.89 5.09
N LEU A 383 15.87 11.17 5.31
CA LEU A 383 16.36 12.41 5.91
C LEU A 383 16.03 13.64 5.05
N CYS A 384 16.12 13.53 3.71
CA CYS A 384 15.63 14.59 2.82
C CYS A 384 14.13 14.84 3.04
N GLY A 385 13.33 13.80 3.17
CA GLY A 385 11.92 13.90 3.53
C GLY A 385 11.69 14.54 4.90
N PHE A 386 12.54 14.22 5.90
CA PHE A 386 12.52 14.88 7.22
C PHE A 386 12.78 16.39 7.09
N VAL A 387 13.83 16.80 6.38
CA VAL A 387 14.15 18.23 6.19
C VAL A 387 12.97 18.97 5.53
N LEU A 388 12.37 18.36 4.51
CA LEU A 388 11.17 18.91 3.87
C LEU A 388 9.96 18.96 4.81
N SER A 389 9.81 18.01 5.73
CA SER A 389 8.73 18.03 6.73
C SER A 389 8.90 19.14 7.74
N VAL A 390 10.13 19.44 8.15
CA VAL A 390 10.47 20.60 9.01
C VAL A 390 10.16 21.92 8.29
N TYR A 391 10.51 22.00 7.00
CA TYR A 391 10.18 23.16 6.18
C TYR A 391 8.67 23.37 6.07
N GLY A 392 7.91 22.31 5.77
CA GLY A 392 6.45 22.36 5.72
C GLY A 392 5.80 22.74 7.06
N TYR A 393 6.36 22.26 8.17
CA TYR A 393 5.91 22.63 9.51
C TYR A 393 6.08 24.14 9.80
N LYS A 394 7.24 24.71 9.45
CA LYS A 394 7.48 26.15 9.63
C LYS A 394 6.50 27.00 8.83
N GLN A 395 6.23 26.64 7.57
CA GLN A 395 5.24 27.34 6.74
C GLN A 395 3.81 27.26 7.31
N TYR A 396 3.47 26.13 7.94
CA TYR A 396 2.17 25.95 8.58
C TYR A 396 2.02 26.88 9.79
N SER A 397 3.02 26.91 10.67
CA SER A 397 3.02 27.74 11.90
C SER A 397 2.94 29.25 11.59
N THR A 398 3.62 29.73 10.56
CA THR A 398 3.60 31.14 10.17
C THR A 398 2.23 31.57 9.61
N HIS A 399 1.57 30.68 8.87
CA HIS A 399 0.26 30.99 8.29
C HIS A 399 -0.86 31.03 9.35
N ASP A 400 -0.82 30.12 10.33
CA ASP A 400 -1.79 30.13 11.44
C ASP A 400 -1.64 31.38 12.32
N GLN A 401 -0.41 31.82 12.58
CA GLN A 401 -0.16 33.09 13.32
C GLN A 401 -0.72 34.31 12.59
N HIS A 402 -0.54 34.40 11.27
CA HIS A 402 -1.11 35.50 10.49
C HIS A 402 -2.65 35.50 10.42
N MET A 403 -3.27 34.30 10.43
CA MET A 403 -4.74 34.21 10.49
C MET A 403 -5.29 34.61 11.86
N GLU A 404 -4.62 34.25 12.95
CA GLU A 404 -5.01 34.70 14.30
C GLU A 404 -4.84 36.21 14.46
N GLU A 405 -3.76 36.79 13.94
CA GLU A 405 -3.55 38.27 13.96
C GLU A 405 -4.60 39.03 13.14
N THR A 406 -5.05 38.47 12.01
CA THR A 406 -6.11 39.08 11.18
C THR A 406 -7.52 38.93 11.76
N LEU A 407 -7.75 37.97 12.62
CA LEU A 407 -9.04 37.79 13.33
C LEU A 407 -9.16 38.66 14.59
N HIS A 408 -8.03 39.17 15.10
CA HIS A 408 -7.97 40.07 16.24
C HIS A 408 -7.86 41.58 15.86
N GLN A 409 -7.78 41.89 14.56
CA GLN A 409 -7.93 43.22 13.97
C GLN A 409 -9.33 43.41 13.40
#